data_a491ebaa3616534cbe5a9195c1d4918f
#
_entry.id   a491ebaa3616534cbe5a9195c1d4918f
#
_cell.length_a   1.000
_cell.length_b   1.000
_cell.length_c   1.000
_cell.angle_alpha   90.00
_cell.angle_beta   90.00
_cell.angle_gamma   90.00
#
_symmetry.space_group_name_H-M   'P 1'
#
loop_
_entity.id
_entity.type
_entity.pdbx_description
1 polymer ?
#
loop_
_entity_poly.entity_id
_entity_poly.type
_entity_poly.pdbx_seq_one_letter_code
_entity_poly.pdbx_strand_id
1 'polypeptide(L)'
;NHYAGRGIEWMVESAFMAACLTHGDKNGLLYKNMHRFDFSRSVEPGDIVRYESTVVRAGRTSLTVHVDLKNEQTGDLYAEGYATFVTIDPETKAPKPHGIALDETDDEEEMSWRKEADAFF
;
A
#
# COMPACT_ATOMS: atom_id res chain seq x y z
N ASN A 1 -15.72 -14.30 4.18
CA ASN A 1 -15.32 -14.96 5.40
C ASN A 1 -14.58 -13.97 6.32
N HIS A 2 -14.38 -14.37 7.55
CA HIS A 2 -13.72 -13.51 8.54
C HIS A 2 -12.33 -13.08 8.13
N TYR A 3 -11.59 -13.97 7.50
CA TYR A 3 -10.21 -13.67 7.12
C TYR A 3 -10.14 -12.58 6.05
N ALA A 4 -11.09 -12.56 5.11
CA ALA A 4 -11.08 -11.55 4.04
C ALA A 4 -11.18 -10.13 4.60
N GLY A 5 -12.10 -9.89 5.55
CA GLY A 5 -12.23 -8.58 6.20
C GLY A 5 -10.99 -8.17 6.96
N ARG A 6 -10.44 -9.08 7.76
CA ARG A 6 -9.22 -8.82 8.51
C ARG A 6 -8.01 -8.69 7.60
N GLY A 7 -7.98 -9.46 6.50
CA GLY A 7 -6.92 -9.35 5.52
C GLY A 7 -6.84 -7.97 4.90
N ILE A 8 -7.98 -7.35 4.60
CA ILE A 8 -8.02 -6.00 4.07
C ILE A 8 -7.49 -5.01 5.11
N GLU A 9 -7.91 -5.11 6.36
CA GLU A 9 -7.43 -4.25 7.44
C GLU A 9 -5.91 -4.35 7.59
N TRP A 10 -5.37 -5.56 7.58
CA TRP A 10 -3.94 -5.79 7.72
C TRP A 10 -3.17 -5.31 6.49
N MET A 11 -3.76 -5.42 5.30
CA MET A 11 -3.16 -4.86 4.08
C MET A 11 -3.04 -3.34 4.19
N VAL A 12 -4.09 -2.66 4.67
CA VAL A 12 -4.05 -1.21 4.88
C VAL A 12 -3.00 -0.85 5.93
N GLU A 13 -2.92 -1.61 7.02
CA GLU A 13 -1.90 -1.37 8.05
C GLU A 13 -0.49 -1.56 7.51
N SER A 14 -0.25 -2.61 6.73
CA SER A 14 1.04 -2.85 6.10
C SER A 14 1.41 -1.70 5.16
N ALA A 15 0.44 -1.26 4.35
CA ALA A 15 0.64 -0.13 3.45
C ALA A 15 0.93 1.16 4.22
N PHE A 16 0.23 1.39 5.33
CA PHE A 16 0.44 2.54 6.19
C PHE A 16 1.87 2.55 6.75
N MET A 17 2.36 1.41 7.17
CA MET A 17 3.74 1.29 7.67
C MET A 17 4.76 1.67 6.60
N ALA A 18 4.57 1.21 5.36
CA ALA A 18 5.45 1.57 4.25
C ALA A 18 5.40 3.08 3.98
N ALA A 19 4.20 3.66 3.97
CA ALA A 19 4.03 5.10 3.80
C ALA A 19 4.70 5.89 4.93
N CYS A 20 4.59 5.42 6.17
CA CYS A 20 5.24 6.03 7.33
C CYS A 20 6.75 6.03 7.20
N LEU A 21 7.33 4.92 6.77
CA LEU A 21 8.78 4.81 6.58
C LEU A 21 9.27 5.78 5.51
N THR A 22 8.50 5.97 4.46
CA THR A 22 8.83 6.90 3.38
C THR A 22 8.63 8.35 3.81
N HIS A 23 7.53 8.64 4.51
CA HIS A 23 7.19 10.01 4.92
C HIS A 23 7.97 10.48 6.15
N GLY A 24 8.19 9.58 7.10
CA GLY A 24 8.92 9.90 8.33
C GLY A 24 8.06 10.37 9.49
N ASP A 25 6.75 10.55 9.30
CA ASP A 25 5.83 11.00 10.35
C ASP A 25 4.48 10.31 10.25
N LYS A 26 4.21 9.39 11.17
CA LYS A 26 2.96 8.65 11.21
C LYS A 26 1.74 9.54 11.44
N ASN A 27 1.91 10.70 12.10
CA ASN A 27 0.82 11.61 12.39
C ASN A 27 0.48 12.52 11.21
N GLY A 28 1.32 12.51 10.19
CA GLY A 28 1.13 13.31 8.98
C GLY A 28 0.49 12.56 7.83
N LEU A 29 -0.17 11.42 8.10
CA LEU A 29 -0.78 10.59 7.08
C LEU A 29 -2.22 10.24 7.44
N LEU A 30 -3.12 10.33 6.46
CA LEU A 30 -4.49 9.86 6.58
C LEU A 30 -4.79 8.87 5.45
N TYR A 31 -5.39 7.75 5.79
CA TYR A 31 -5.87 6.80 4.79
C TYR A 31 -7.01 7.42 3.98
N LYS A 32 -6.91 7.35 2.67
CA LYS A 32 -7.94 7.88 1.78
C LYS A 32 -8.81 6.77 1.20
N ASN A 33 -8.22 5.85 0.47
CA ASN A 33 -8.98 4.77 -0.18
C ASN A 33 -8.04 3.67 -0.66
N MET A 34 -8.67 2.60 -1.14
CA MET A 34 -7.99 1.48 -1.75
C MET A 34 -8.48 1.31 -3.17
N HIS A 35 -7.55 1.10 -4.11
CA HIS A 35 -7.84 0.89 -5.52
C HIS A 35 -7.51 -0.54 -5.92
N ARG A 36 -8.27 -1.09 -6.86
CA ARG A 36 -8.00 -2.37 -7.50
C ARG A 36 -7.71 -3.51 -6.52
N PHE A 37 -8.49 -3.56 -5.46
CA PHE A 37 -8.37 -4.69 -4.55
C PHE A 37 -8.84 -5.97 -5.23
N ASP A 38 -7.96 -6.96 -5.30
CA ASP A 38 -8.24 -8.25 -5.90
C ASP A 38 -7.88 -9.36 -4.93
N PHE A 39 -8.85 -10.21 -4.62
CA PHE A 39 -8.67 -11.35 -3.73
C PHE A 39 -8.71 -12.62 -4.57
N SER A 40 -7.55 -13.17 -4.91
CA SER A 40 -7.41 -14.25 -5.88
C SER A 40 -7.76 -15.63 -5.32
N ARG A 41 -7.49 -15.86 -4.04
CA ARG A 41 -7.75 -17.15 -3.40
C ARG A 41 -7.84 -16.98 -1.88
N SER A 42 -8.54 -17.93 -1.26
CA SER A 42 -8.71 -17.93 0.21
C SER A 42 -7.47 -18.43 0.92
N VAL A 43 -7.19 -17.82 2.06
CA VAL A 43 -6.16 -18.31 2.97
C VAL A 43 -6.73 -19.49 3.75
N GLU A 44 -6.00 -20.60 3.76
CA GLU A 44 -6.42 -21.80 4.48
C GLU A 44 -5.82 -21.83 5.89
N PRO A 45 -6.48 -22.48 6.86
CA PRO A 45 -5.91 -22.66 8.19
C PRO A 45 -4.54 -23.34 8.10
N GLY A 46 -3.56 -22.79 8.80
CA GLY A 46 -2.21 -23.32 8.77
C GLY A 46 -1.30 -22.66 7.73
N ASP A 47 -1.85 -21.88 6.82
CA ASP A 47 -1.02 -21.12 5.87
C ASP A 47 -0.24 -20.03 6.59
N ILE A 48 1.02 -19.90 6.25
CA ILE A 48 1.86 -18.81 6.72
C ILE A 48 1.86 -17.73 5.65
N VAL A 49 1.44 -16.54 6.02
CA VAL A 49 1.24 -15.44 5.08
C VAL A 49 2.24 -14.31 5.32
N ARG A 50 2.52 -13.57 4.26
CA ARG A 50 3.40 -12.40 4.31
C ARG A 50 2.74 -11.25 3.59
N TYR A 51 2.76 -10.08 4.22
CA TYR A 51 2.35 -8.83 3.60
C TYR A 51 3.58 -8.11 3.08
N GLU A 52 3.52 -7.67 1.83
CA GLU A 52 4.58 -6.84 1.26
C GLU A 52 3.97 -5.54 0.76
N SER A 53 4.61 -4.43 1.08
CA SER A 53 4.14 -3.10 0.69
C SER A 53 5.27 -2.28 0.09
N THR A 54 4.97 -1.63 -1.03
CA THR A 54 5.94 -0.80 -1.76
C THR A 54 5.27 0.51 -2.14
N VAL A 55 5.89 1.63 -1.81
CA VAL A 55 5.40 2.95 -2.25
C VAL A 55 5.67 3.07 -3.75
N VAL A 56 4.61 3.25 -4.54
CA VAL A 56 4.69 3.20 -6.01
C VAL A 56 4.31 4.52 -6.68
N ARG A 57 3.79 5.48 -5.91
CA ARG A 57 3.48 6.80 -6.43
C ARG A 57 3.58 7.85 -5.33
N ALA A 58 4.24 8.95 -5.65
CA ALA A 58 4.31 10.12 -4.79
C ALA A 58 3.67 11.30 -5.53
N GLY A 59 2.41 11.59 -5.21
CA GLY A 59 1.74 12.79 -5.66
C GLY A 59 2.19 13.97 -4.80
N ARG A 60 1.64 15.15 -5.02
CA ARG A 60 2.04 16.34 -4.26
C ARG A 60 1.74 16.19 -2.76
N THR A 61 0.53 15.72 -2.44
CA THR A 61 0.04 15.55 -1.07
C THR A 61 -0.45 14.13 -0.82
N SER A 62 0.04 13.16 -1.57
CA SER A 62 -0.40 11.77 -1.43
C SER A 62 0.74 10.80 -1.66
N LEU A 63 0.60 9.63 -1.08
CA LEU A 63 1.46 8.48 -1.33
C LEU A 63 0.56 7.29 -1.61
N THR A 64 0.86 6.57 -2.70
CA THR A 64 0.13 5.35 -3.05
C THR A 64 1.07 4.17 -2.89
N VAL A 65 0.57 3.13 -2.22
CA VAL A 65 1.33 1.95 -1.84
C VAL A 65 0.71 0.73 -2.49
N HIS A 66 1.50 -0.04 -3.22
CA HIS A 66 1.09 -1.38 -3.65
C HIS A 66 1.29 -2.31 -2.47
N VAL A 67 0.27 -3.09 -2.14
CA VAL A 67 0.34 -4.06 -1.06
C VAL A 67 -0.18 -5.40 -1.56
N ASP A 68 0.52 -6.47 -1.18
CA ASP A 68 0.07 -7.81 -1.50
C ASP A 68 0.17 -8.73 -0.29
N LEU A 69 -0.56 -9.83 -0.37
CA LEU A 69 -0.60 -10.89 0.62
C LEU A 69 -0.23 -12.17 -0.09
N LYS A 70 0.86 -12.77 0.33
CA LYS A 70 1.41 -13.99 -0.28
C LYS A 70 1.55 -15.11 0.73
N ASN A 71 1.54 -16.34 0.23
CA ASN A 71 1.95 -17.50 1.01
C ASN A 71 3.47 -17.45 1.19
N GLU A 72 3.94 -17.45 2.44
CA GLU A 72 5.36 -17.34 2.74
C GLU A 72 6.17 -18.53 2.19
N GLN A 73 5.58 -19.71 2.13
CA GLN A 73 6.27 -20.92 1.71
C GLN A 73 6.28 -21.13 0.20
N THR A 74 5.16 -20.82 -0.46
CA THR A 74 5.00 -21.07 -1.90
C THR A 74 5.17 -19.84 -2.77
N GLY A 75 5.00 -18.65 -2.21
CA GLY A 75 5.00 -17.41 -2.98
C GLY A 75 3.69 -17.12 -3.70
N ASP A 76 2.68 -17.98 -3.52
CA ASP A 76 1.38 -17.78 -4.17
C ASP A 76 0.71 -16.50 -3.68
N LEU A 77 0.13 -15.76 -4.60
CA LEU A 77 -0.59 -14.52 -4.30
C LEU A 77 -2.01 -14.82 -3.84
N TYR A 78 -2.38 -14.30 -2.69
CA TYR A 78 -3.76 -14.37 -2.19
C TYR A 78 -4.55 -13.12 -2.56
N ALA A 79 -3.94 -11.95 -2.40
CA ALA A 79 -4.62 -10.69 -2.61
C ALA A 79 -3.62 -9.60 -2.93
N GLU A 80 -4.06 -8.57 -3.65
CA GLU A 80 -3.27 -7.37 -3.86
C GLU A 80 -4.17 -6.16 -4.08
N GLY A 81 -3.61 -4.99 -3.92
CA GLY A 81 -4.32 -3.74 -4.13
C GLY A 81 -3.41 -2.56 -3.90
N TYR A 82 -3.97 -1.36 -4.03
CA TYR A 82 -3.26 -0.10 -3.84
C TYR A 82 -3.97 0.72 -2.79
N ALA A 83 -3.24 1.16 -1.79
CA ALA A 83 -3.78 2.04 -0.75
C ALA A 83 -3.18 3.44 -0.92
N THR A 84 -4.02 4.46 -0.89
CA THR A 84 -3.58 5.84 -0.99
C THR A 84 -3.78 6.56 0.34
N PHE A 85 -2.74 7.29 0.73
CA PHE A 85 -2.72 8.11 1.95
C PHE A 85 -2.49 9.56 1.56
N VAL A 86 -3.17 10.47 2.25
CA VAL A 86 -2.96 11.91 2.09
C VAL A 86 -1.98 12.38 3.14
N THR A 87 -1.02 13.21 2.73
CA THR A 87 -0.09 13.83 3.68
C THR A 87 -0.72 15.11 4.20
N ILE A 88 -0.70 15.27 5.51
CA ILE A 88 -1.40 16.37 6.19
C ILE A 88 -0.52 17.02 7.24
N ASP A 89 -0.90 18.24 7.60
CA ASP A 89 -0.40 18.87 8.81
C ASP A 89 -1.06 18.18 10.02
N PRO A 90 -0.28 17.65 10.98
CA PRO A 90 -0.87 16.92 12.11
C PRO A 90 -1.80 17.75 12.98
N GLU A 91 -1.61 19.05 13.05
CA GLU A 91 -2.43 19.93 13.90
C GLU A 91 -3.69 20.37 13.19
N THR A 92 -3.56 20.88 11.97
CA THR A 92 -4.70 21.45 11.23
C THR A 92 -5.47 20.42 10.43
N LYS A 93 -4.85 19.26 10.14
CA LYS A 93 -5.36 18.20 9.26
C LYS A 93 -5.51 18.64 7.81
N ALA A 94 -4.98 19.80 7.44
CA ALA A 94 -5.00 20.26 6.06
C ALA A 94 -3.96 19.49 5.22
N PRO A 95 -4.23 19.24 3.93
CA PRO A 95 -3.24 18.61 3.06
C PRO A 95 -1.93 19.41 3.06
N LYS A 96 -0.82 18.68 3.13
CA LYS A 96 0.52 19.29 3.19
C LYS A 96 1.44 18.59 2.21
N PRO A 97 2.08 19.34 1.30
CA PRO A 97 3.05 18.75 0.38
C PRO A 97 4.19 18.06 1.13
N HIS A 98 4.55 16.86 0.69
CA HIS A 98 5.60 16.07 1.35
C HIS A 98 6.98 16.23 0.73
N GLY A 99 7.06 16.74 -0.50
CA GLY A 99 8.35 16.95 -1.16
C GLY A 99 9.11 15.66 -1.50
N ILE A 100 8.44 14.51 -1.47
CA ILE A 100 9.07 13.22 -1.68
C ILE A 100 9.06 12.88 -3.16
N ALA A 101 10.20 12.43 -3.68
CA ALA A 101 10.31 11.85 -5.02
C ALA A 101 10.80 10.42 -4.86
N LEU A 102 10.17 9.49 -5.56
CA LEU A 102 10.58 8.10 -5.51
C LEU A 102 11.87 7.89 -6.28
N ASP A 103 12.74 7.03 -5.76
CA ASP A 103 13.94 6.63 -6.46
C ASP A 103 13.59 5.89 -7.74
N GLU A 104 14.45 6.00 -8.74
CA GLU A 104 14.30 5.20 -9.95
C GLU A 104 14.47 3.72 -9.62
N THR A 105 13.78 2.89 -10.36
CA THR A 105 13.88 1.45 -10.21
C THR A 105 13.95 0.79 -11.60
N ASP A 106 14.68 -0.30 -11.69
CA ASP A 106 14.72 -1.15 -12.88
C ASP A 106 13.96 -2.47 -12.66
N ASP A 107 13.34 -2.64 -11.52
CA ASP A 107 12.50 -3.78 -11.22
C ASP A 107 11.23 -3.72 -12.06
N GLU A 108 11.06 -4.71 -12.94
CA GLU A 108 9.95 -4.72 -13.90
C GLU A 108 8.58 -4.77 -13.22
N GLU A 109 8.46 -5.51 -12.14
CA GLU A 109 7.21 -5.63 -11.40
C GLU A 109 6.85 -4.28 -10.75
N GLU A 110 7.80 -3.65 -10.10
CA GLU A 110 7.57 -2.33 -9.48
C GLU A 110 7.26 -1.27 -10.53
N MET A 111 7.92 -1.29 -11.68
CA MET A 111 7.62 -0.38 -12.79
C MET A 111 6.18 -0.53 -13.26
N SER A 112 5.72 -1.77 -13.35
CA SER A 112 4.32 -2.08 -13.71
C SER A 112 3.34 -1.51 -12.68
N TRP A 113 3.63 -1.66 -11.39
CA TRP A 113 2.80 -1.10 -10.33
C TRP A 113 2.78 0.43 -10.37
N ARG A 114 3.92 1.06 -10.63
CA ARG A 114 3.98 2.54 -10.74
C ARG A 114 3.13 3.04 -11.89
N LYS A 115 3.19 2.36 -13.02
CA LYS A 115 2.38 2.71 -14.20
C LYS A 115 0.90 2.56 -13.89
N GLU A 116 0.52 1.47 -13.24
CA GLU A 116 -0.86 1.21 -12.88
C GLU A 116 -1.37 2.25 -11.87
N ALA A 117 -0.56 2.58 -10.87
CA ALA A 117 -0.91 3.60 -9.87
C ALA A 117 -1.12 4.97 -10.52
N ASP A 118 -0.28 5.35 -11.47
CA ASP A 118 -0.43 6.63 -12.18
C ASP A 118 -1.76 6.72 -12.92
N ALA A 119 -2.30 5.60 -13.38
CA ALA A 119 -3.57 5.56 -14.09
C ALA A 119 -4.78 5.85 -13.20
N PHE A 120 -4.63 5.81 -11.86
CA PHE A 120 -5.71 6.15 -10.92
C PHE A 120 -5.89 7.67 -10.78
N PHE A 121 -4.97 8.44 -11.25
CA PHE A 121 -4.92 9.88 -11.10
C PHE A 121 -4.73 10.55 -12.45
#